data_befe91ae8cab703c5e3ae4e9b8efd6c7
#
_entry.id   befe91ae8cab703c5e3ae4e9b8efd6c7
#
_cell.length_a   1.000
_cell.length_b   1.000
_cell.length_c   1.000
_cell.angle_alpha   90.00
_cell.angle_beta   90.00
_cell.angle_gamma   90.00
#
_symmetry.space_group_name_H-M   'P 1'
#
loop_
_entity.id
_entity.type
_entity.pdbx_description
1 polymer ?
#
loop_
_entity_poly.entity_id
_entity_poly.type
_entity_poly.pdbx_seq_one_letter_code
_entity_poly.pdbx_strand_id
1 'polypeptide(L)'
;LQSLSDGDRPLERTVVLGFSQGAAMALASGCGLPLAGLIACSGYPHPGWTPPQGRPPVLLVHGMRDEVVPFSASETLQSLLNGDTSSPRAELQASDEGHTIAAASLPAIQAALSRWWR
;
A
#
# COMPACT_ATOMS: atom_id res chain seq x y z
N LEU A 1 7.50 5.96 7.58
CA LEU A 1 7.82 5.48 6.23
C LEU A 1 9.11 4.70 6.22
N GLN A 2 9.05 3.53 5.63
CA GLN A 2 10.24 2.74 5.33
C GLN A 2 10.36 2.59 3.82
N SER A 3 11.56 2.76 3.31
CA SER A 3 11.83 2.57 1.90
C SER A 3 13.08 1.72 1.72
N LEU A 4 13.03 0.87 0.69
CA LEU A 4 14.14 0.05 0.27
C LEU A 4 14.53 0.51 -1.12
N SER A 5 15.75 0.97 -1.29
CA SER A 5 16.21 1.46 -2.59
C SER A 5 17.58 0.89 -2.90
N ASP A 6 17.87 0.75 -4.18
CA ASP A 6 19.10 0.16 -4.67
C ASP A 6 19.47 0.80 -6.00
N GLY A 7 20.76 1.19 -6.15
CA GLY A 7 21.41 1.52 -7.39
C GLY A 7 21.09 2.87 -7.98
N ASP A 8 21.33 2.97 -9.29
CA ASP A 8 21.32 4.22 -10.05
C ASP A 8 19.93 4.76 -10.33
N ARG A 9 18.88 3.96 -10.11
CA ARG A 9 17.48 4.34 -10.29
C ARG A 9 16.71 4.10 -8.99
N PRO A 10 17.01 4.88 -7.98
CA PRO A 10 16.52 4.56 -6.64
C PRO A 10 14.99 4.51 -6.54
N LEU A 11 14.26 5.40 -7.21
CA LEU A 11 12.79 5.37 -7.14
C LEU A 11 12.21 4.14 -7.84
N GLU A 12 12.72 3.78 -9.00
CA GLU A 12 12.25 2.62 -9.75
C GLU A 12 12.57 1.29 -9.06
N ARG A 13 13.48 1.32 -8.10
CA ARG A 13 13.86 0.16 -7.30
C ARG A 13 13.52 0.33 -5.83
N THR A 14 12.61 1.24 -5.52
CA THR A 14 12.20 1.54 -4.15
C THR A 14 10.80 1.01 -3.92
N VAL A 15 10.63 0.26 -2.84
CA VAL A 15 9.33 -0.11 -2.31
C VAL A 15 9.15 0.62 -1.00
N VAL A 16 8.02 1.31 -0.84
CA VAL A 16 7.70 2.03 0.38
C VAL A 16 6.66 1.24 1.14
N LEU A 17 6.91 1.01 2.42
CA LEU A 17 5.94 0.37 3.32
C LEU A 17 5.61 1.33 4.45
N GLY A 18 4.34 1.54 4.68
CA GLY A 18 3.86 2.36 5.79
C GLY A 18 2.82 1.63 6.61
N PHE A 19 2.73 1.98 7.89
CA PHE A 19 1.77 1.40 8.82
C PHE A 19 0.93 2.51 9.45
N SER A 20 -0.39 2.36 9.49
CA SER A 20 -1.32 3.29 10.12
C SER A 20 -1.20 4.70 9.52
N GLN A 21 -0.86 5.71 10.31
CA GLN A 21 -0.61 7.06 9.81
C GLN A 21 0.50 7.08 8.76
N GLY A 22 1.54 6.26 8.95
CA GLY A 22 2.60 6.11 7.96
C GLY A 22 2.09 5.56 6.64
N ALA A 23 1.11 4.66 6.66
CA ALA A 23 0.47 4.15 5.44
C ALA A 23 -0.29 5.26 4.71
N ALA A 24 -1.04 6.07 5.45
CA ALA A 24 -1.76 7.21 4.86
C ALA A 24 -0.78 8.20 4.21
N MET A 25 0.32 8.48 4.89
CA MET A 25 1.35 9.38 4.36
C MET A 25 2.06 8.77 3.15
N ALA A 26 2.34 7.46 3.19
CA ALA A 26 2.97 6.76 2.07
C ALA A 26 2.10 6.83 0.82
N LEU A 27 0.80 6.64 0.97
CA LEU A 27 -0.14 6.75 -0.15
C LEU A 27 -0.19 8.18 -0.70
N ALA A 28 -0.30 9.17 0.20
CA ALA A 28 -0.40 10.56 -0.21
C ALA A 28 0.87 11.05 -0.91
N SER A 29 2.04 10.59 -0.45
CA SER A 29 3.34 11.03 -1.00
C SER A 29 3.86 10.11 -2.09
N GLY A 30 3.61 8.81 -1.99
CA GLY A 30 4.24 7.81 -2.84
C GLY A 30 3.51 7.50 -4.13
N CYS A 31 2.18 7.67 -4.16
CA CYS A 31 1.41 7.31 -5.35
C CYS A 31 1.73 8.17 -6.58
N GLY A 32 2.31 9.35 -6.39
CA GLY A 32 2.75 10.19 -7.48
C GLY A 32 4.19 9.96 -7.92
N LEU A 33 4.90 9.02 -7.29
CA LEU A 33 6.31 8.74 -7.58
C LEU A 33 6.44 7.44 -8.37
N PRO A 34 7.48 7.31 -9.22
CA PRO A 34 7.70 6.10 -10.02
C PRO A 34 8.33 4.98 -9.19
N LEU A 35 7.69 4.59 -8.11
CA LEU A 35 8.16 3.53 -7.21
C LEU A 35 7.97 2.15 -7.83
N ALA A 36 8.77 1.18 -7.37
CA ALA A 36 8.56 -0.23 -7.73
C ALA A 36 7.25 -0.75 -7.14
N GLY A 37 6.86 -0.26 -5.96
CA GLY A 37 5.61 -0.63 -5.32
C GLY A 37 5.42 0.10 -4.01
N LEU A 38 4.21 -0.03 -3.47
CA LEU A 38 3.83 0.61 -2.22
C LEU A 38 2.99 -0.37 -1.41
N ILE A 39 3.35 -0.55 -0.13
CA ILE A 39 2.62 -1.43 0.78
C ILE A 39 2.04 -0.56 1.89
N ALA A 40 0.71 -0.53 1.99
CA ALA A 40 0.01 0.27 2.98
C ALA A 40 -0.69 -0.66 3.96
N CYS A 41 -0.20 -0.69 5.19
CA CYS A 41 -0.70 -1.55 6.26
C CYS A 41 -1.56 -0.75 7.21
N SER A 42 -2.82 -1.16 7.39
CA SER A 42 -3.78 -0.50 8.28
C SER A 42 -3.90 0.99 7.98
N GLY A 43 -3.95 1.33 6.69
CA GLY A 43 -3.98 2.70 6.24
C GLY A 43 -5.38 3.24 5.97
N TYR A 44 -5.44 4.49 5.60
CA TYR A 44 -6.67 5.18 5.29
C TYR A 44 -6.37 6.33 4.31
N PRO A 45 -7.34 6.77 3.51
CA PRO A 45 -7.13 7.92 2.63
C PRO A 45 -7.20 9.22 3.45
N HIS A 46 -6.33 10.17 3.14
CA HIS A 46 -6.48 11.52 3.69
C HIS A 46 -7.77 12.14 3.15
N PRO A 47 -8.45 12.99 3.96
CA PRO A 47 -9.64 13.68 3.49
C PRO A 47 -9.36 14.46 2.20
N GLY A 48 -10.20 14.26 1.19
CA GLY A 48 -10.06 14.95 -0.08
C GLY A 48 -8.98 14.43 -1.00
N TRP A 49 -8.24 13.38 -0.60
CA TRP A 49 -7.18 12.81 -1.45
C TRP A 49 -7.79 12.00 -2.60
N THR A 50 -7.25 12.22 -3.78
CA THR A 50 -7.58 11.42 -4.96
C THR A 50 -6.31 10.82 -5.53
N PRO A 51 -6.33 9.53 -5.93
CA PRO A 51 -5.13 8.90 -6.47
C PRO A 51 -4.74 9.53 -7.81
N PRO A 52 -3.45 9.85 -8.02
CA PRO A 52 -2.99 10.28 -9.33
C PRO A 52 -3.00 9.13 -10.32
N GLN A 53 -3.01 9.44 -11.61
CA GLN A 53 -2.85 8.45 -12.67
C GLN A 53 -1.40 7.98 -12.74
N GLY A 54 -1.19 6.78 -13.29
CA GLY A 54 0.15 6.25 -13.47
C GLY A 54 0.83 5.85 -12.17
N ARG A 55 0.05 5.42 -11.19
CA ARG A 55 0.52 5.03 -9.86
C ARG A 55 1.37 3.77 -9.90
N PRO A 56 2.27 3.59 -8.89
CA PRO A 56 2.91 2.29 -8.70
C PRO A 56 1.89 1.23 -8.28
N PRO A 57 2.24 -0.05 -8.39
CA PRO A 57 1.38 -1.10 -7.82
C PRO A 57 1.30 -0.94 -6.31
N VAL A 58 0.12 -1.23 -5.75
CA VAL A 58 -0.16 -1.07 -4.32
C VAL A 58 -0.68 -2.38 -3.75
N LEU A 59 -0.12 -2.79 -2.62
CA LEU A 59 -0.66 -3.84 -1.78
C LEU A 59 -1.21 -3.20 -0.51
N LEU A 60 -2.49 -3.41 -0.25
CA LEU A 60 -3.14 -2.97 0.97
C LEU A 60 -3.20 -4.17 1.92
N VAL A 61 -2.81 -3.96 3.17
CA VAL A 61 -2.83 -4.99 4.21
C VAL A 61 -3.64 -4.43 5.38
N HIS A 62 -4.65 -5.18 5.85
CA HIS A 62 -5.52 -4.65 6.91
C HIS A 62 -6.15 -5.79 7.72
N GLY A 63 -6.17 -5.63 9.03
CA GLY A 63 -6.86 -6.53 9.92
C GLY A 63 -8.36 -6.25 9.95
N MET A 64 -9.17 -7.29 9.81
CA MET A 64 -10.63 -7.13 9.82
C MET A 64 -11.17 -6.74 11.19
N ARG A 65 -10.39 -6.95 12.27
CA ARG A 65 -10.74 -6.60 13.63
C ARG A 65 -10.06 -5.33 14.13
N ASP A 66 -9.53 -4.52 13.22
CA ASP A 66 -8.85 -3.29 13.58
C ASP A 66 -9.84 -2.31 14.20
N GLU A 67 -9.61 -1.94 15.46
CA GLU A 67 -10.44 -1.00 16.20
C GLU A 67 -9.91 0.43 16.18
N VAL A 68 -8.73 0.64 15.61
CA VAL A 68 -8.11 1.96 15.48
C VAL A 68 -8.44 2.56 14.13
N VAL A 69 -8.17 1.81 13.06
CA VAL A 69 -8.55 2.18 11.69
C VAL A 69 -9.44 1.07 11.16
N PRO A 70 -10.71 1.35 10.88
CA PRO A 70 -11.63 0.29 10.45
C PRO A 70 -11.20 -0.32 9.12
N PHE A 71 -11.43 -1.61 8.96
CA PHE A 71 -11.09 -2.35 7.73
C PHE A 71 -11.71 -1.69 6.49
N SER A 72 -12.86 -1.07 6.63
CA SER A 72 -13.53 -0.37 5.53
C SER A 72 -12.66 0.75 4.93
N ALA A 73 -11.70 1.28 5.68
CA ALA A 73 -10.78 2.28 5.14
C ALA A 73 -9.92 1.70 4.01
N SER A 74 -9.44 0.46 4.16
CA SER A 74 -8.69 -0.19 3.08
C SER A 74 -9.59 -0.61 1.92
N GLU A 75 -10.84 -0.96 2.19
CA GLU A 75 -11.80 -1.22 1.12
C GLU A 75 -12.06 0.04 0.29
N THR A 76 -12.19 1.18 0.97
CA THR A 76 -12.32 2.48 0.30
C THR A 76 -11.08 2.80 -0.54
N LEU A 77 -9.89 2.58 0.04
CA LEU A 77 -8.64 2.78 -0.70
C LEU A 77 -8.58 1.90 -1.94
N GLN A 78 -8.97 0.62 -1.83
CA GLN A 78 -8.96 -0.29 -2.97
C GLN A 78 -9.90 0.21 -4.07
N SER A 79 -11.09 0.67 -3.71
CA SER A 79 -12.04 1.20 -4.68
C SER A 79 -11.51 2.45 -5.37
N LEU A 80 -10.92 3.37 -4.61
CA LEU A 80 -10.33 4.58 -5.17
C LEU A 80 -9.18 4.25 -6.12
N LEU A 81 -8.29 3.35 -5.72
CA LEU A 81 -7.14 2.98 -6.53
C LEU A 81 -7.53 2.20 -7.78
N ASN A 82 -8.57 1.38 -7.71
CA ASN A 82 -9.01 0.55 -8.83
C ASN A 82 -10.05 1.24 -9.72
N GLY A 83 -10.41 2.48 -9.42
CA GLY A 83 -11.29 3.27 -10.26
C GLY A 83 -10.67 3.68 -11.59
N ASP A 84 -9.34 3.61 -11.68
CA ASP A 84 -8.58 3.94 -12.89
C ASP A 84 -7.96 2.65 -13.46
N THR A 85 -8.38 2.26 -14.66
CA THR A 85 -7.92 1.03 -15.30
C THR A 85 -6.56 1.17 -15.98
N SER A 86 -6.01 2.38 -16.07
CA SER A 86 -4.71 2.62 -16.69
C SER A 86 -3.55 2.30 -15.73
N SER A 87 -3.83 2.11 -14.45
CA SER A 87 -2.82 1.80 -13.42
C SER A 87 -2.93 0.34 -12.97
N PRO A 88 -1.86 -0.24 -12.40
CA PRO A 88 -1.95 -1.58 -11.82
C PRO A 88 -3.04 -1.64 -10.75
N ARG A 89 -3.71 -2.77 -10.66
CA ARG A 89 -4.76 -2.95 -9.65
C ARG A 89 -4.15 -3.02 -8.26
N ALA A 90 -4.81 -2.36 -7.32
CA ALA A 90 -4.48 -2.49 -5.91
C ALA A 90 -5.06 -3.79 -5.37
N GLU A 91 -4.25 -4.55 -4.66
CA GLU A 91 -4.67 -5.78 -4.01
C GLU A 91 -4.90 -5.52 -2.53
N LEU A 92 -5.86 -6.21 -1.93
CA LEU A 92 -6.15 -6.11 -0.51
C LEU A 92 -5.96 -7.48 0.15
N GLN A 93 -5.03 -7.54 1.09
CA GLN A 93 -4.78 -8.72 1.91
C GLN A 93 -5.40 -8.48 3.27
N ALA A 94 -6.47 -9.22 3.57
CA ALA A 94 -7.14 -9.15 4.86
C ALA A 94 -6.54 -10.17 5.83
N SER A 95 -6.58 -9.85 7.12
CA SER A 95 -6.22 -10.79 8.18
C SER A 95 -7.31 -10.76 9.26
N ASP A 96 -7.32 -11.76 10.13
CA ASP A 96 -8.24 -11.86 11.24
C ASP A 96 -7.65 -11.22 12.51
N GLU A 97 -6.85 -10.17 12.33
CA GLU A 97 -6.12 -9.49 13.40
C GLU A 97 -6.64 -8.06 13.58
N GLY A 98 -6.13 -7.40 14.60
CA GLY A 98 -6.44 -6.01 14.89
C GLY A 98 -5.49 -5.04 14.20
N HIS A 99 -5.11 -3.97 14.91
CA HIS A 99 -4.27 -2.89 14.38
C HIS A 99 -2.80 -3.29 14.43
N THR A 100 -2.41 -4.19 13.53
CA THR A 100 -1.05 -4.72 13.46
C THR A 100 -0.80 -5.30 12.08
N ILE A 101 0.47 -5.53 11.75
CA ILE A 101 0.84 -6.30 10.56
C ILE A 101 0.86 -7.77 10.97
N ALA A 102 -0.16 -8.52 10.57
CA ALA A 102 -0.29 -9.92 10.95
C ALA A 102 0.80 -10.78 10.30
N ALA A 103 1.30 -11.78 11.03
CA ALA A 103 2.25 -12.73 10.47
C ALA A 103 1.66 -13.45 9.25
N ALA A 104 0.35 -13.68 9.24
CA ALA A 104 -0.34 -14.31 8.11
C ALA A 104 -0.26 -13.47 6.83
N SER A 105 0.02 -12.17 6.93
CA SER A 105 0.16 -11.28 5.77
C SER A 105 1.57 -11.28 5.17
N LEU A 106 2.57 -11.82 5.87
CA LEU A 106 3.95 -11.80 5.38
C LEU A 106 4.14 -12.51 4.04
N PRO A 107 3.50 -13.67 3.76
CA PRO A 107 3.64 -14.28 2.44
C PRO A 107 3.15 -13.39 1.31
N ALA A 108 2.06 -12.64 1.51
CA ALA A 108 1.56 -11.72 0.49
C ALA A 108 2.53 -10.57 0.26
N ILE A 109 3.12 -10.04 1.33
CA ILE A 109 4.13 -8.98 1.24
C ILE A 109 5.36 -9.49 0.49
N GLN A 110 5.85 -10.69 0.83
CA GLN A 110 7.00 -11.29 0.15
C GLN A 110 6.71 -11.53 -1.33
N ALA A 111 5.51 -12.01 -1.66
CA ALA A 111 5.12 -12.25 -3.04
C ALA A 111 5.09 -10.94 -3.84
N ALA A 112 4.58 -9.87 -3.24
CA ALA A 112 4.56 -8.55 -3.87
C ALA A 112 5.98 -8.05 -4.13
N LEU A 113 6.86 -8.15 -3.14
CA LEU A 113 8.26 -7.74 -3.30
C LEU A 113 8.94 -8.52 -4.43
N SER A 114 8.68 -9.83 -4.52
CA SER A 114 9.25 -10.65 -5.59
C SER A 114 8.75 -10.25 -6.97
N ARG A 115 7.48 -9.84 -7.08
CA ARG A 115 6.92 -9.37 -8.36
C ARG A 115 7.48 -8.01 -8.77
N TRP A 116 7.64 -7.11 -7.81
CA TRP A 116 7.97 -5.71 -8.11
C TRP A 116 9.47 -5.48 -8.25
N TRP A 117 10.24 -6.25 -7.55
CA TRP A 117 11.70 -6.04 -7.44
C TRP A 117 12.44 -7.05 -8.32
N ARG A 118 12.47 -6.74 -9.59
CA ARG A 118 13.09 -7.62 -10.60
C ARG A 118 14.36 -7.04 -11.17
#